data_4a63ac7e119828f44b5577e4adf77dfe
#
_entry.id   4a63ac7e119828f44b5577e4adf77dfe
#
_cell.length_a   1.000
_cell.length_b   1.000
_cell.length_c   1.000
_cell.angle_alpha   90.00
_cell.angle_beta   90.00
_cell.angle_gamma   90.00
#
_symmetry.space_group_name_H-M   'P 1'
#
loop_
_entity.id
_entity.type
_entity.pdbx_description
1 polymer ?
#
loop_
_entity_poly.entity_id
_entity_poly.type
_entity_poly.pdbx_seq_one_letter_code
_entity_poly.pdbx_strand_id
1 'polypeptide(L)'
;MNTLSEIEEYYKAREQQLLEKLHQQEAALAAAEQTLKQLTENQKTLMDETTEKRAARERAFKEELYRDSLTGAYNRRYYEEVVRKSIGPAGIALLDVDDFKICNDAYGHYAGDMALKTATKAIQSCIRESDLLIRYGGDEFLLVLPVIPGDFLQTKLEQIHTVAQMASVPGYSHFRISLSIGGTIQSLADPMDNIVPPMLSEIRKCE
;
A
#
# COMPACT_ATOMS: atom_id res chain seq x y z
N MET A 1 -94.49 -5.97 0.79
CA MET A 1 -93.76 -4.94 -0.02
C MET A 1 -92.48 -4.52 0.71
N ASN A 2 -91.65 -5.44 1.19
CA ASN A 2 -90.42 -5.08 1.93
C ASN A 2 -89.15 -5.64 1.30
N THR A 3 -89.25 -6.28 0.15
CA THR A 3 -88.10 -7.05 -0.41
C THR A 3 -87.05 -6.20 -1.16
N LEU A 4 -87.44 -5.09 -1.80
CA LEU A 4 -86.53 -4.25 -2.56
C LEU A 4 -85.62 -3.41 -1.63
N SER A 5 -86.21 -2.86 -0.56
CA SER A 5 -85.41 -2.06 0.40
C SER A 5 -84.43 -2.90 1.21
N GLU A 6 -84.78 -4.11 1.59
CA GLU A 6 -83.88 -5.05 2.31
C GLU A 6 -82.72 -5.51 1.40
N ILE A 7 -82.99 -5.70 0.12
CA ILE A 7 -81.97 -6.02 -0.88
C ILE A 7 -81.02 -4.84 -1.08
N GLU A 8 -81.48 -3.63 -1.17
CA GLU A 8 -80.65 -2.41 -1.29
C GLU A 8 -79.74 -2.21 -0.05
N GLU A 9 -80.29 -2.37 1.15
CA GLU A 9 -79.50 -2.32 2.40
C GLU A 9 -78.41 -3.44 2.45
N TYR A 10 -78.76 -4.65 2.07
CA TYR A 10 -77.79 -5.73 1.99
C TYR A 10 -76.63 -5.42 1.03
N TYR A 11 -76.91 -4.92 -0.16
CA TYR A 11 -75.87 -4.60 -1.14
C TYR A 11 -75.02 -3.38 -0.67
N LYS A 12 -75.58 -2.34 -0.03
CA LYS A 12 -74.84 -1.28 0.57
C LYS A 12 -73.90 -1.73 1.68
N ALA A 13 -74.40 -2.56 2.57
CA ALA A 13 -73.55 -3.12 3.63
C ALA A 13 -72.41 -3.98 3.08
N ARG A 14 -72.70 -4.76 2.02
CA ARG A 14 -71.71 -5.58 1.35
C ARG A 14 -70.63 -4.75 0.63
N GLU A 15 -71.03 -3.70 -0.04
CA GLU A 15 -70.12 -2.75 -0.70
C GLU A 15 -69.20 -2.10 0.32
N GLN A 16 -69.76 -1.62 1.44
CA GLN A 16 -68.99 -1.02 2.52
C GLN A 16 -67.94 -1.99 3.11
N GLN A 17 -68.34 -3.22 3.32
CA GLN A 17 -67.44 -4.28 3.82
C GLN A 17 -66.31 -4.62 2.81
N LEU A 18 -66.60 -4.57 1.53
CA LEU A 18 -65.59 -4.76 0.49
C LEU A 18 -64.62 -3.58 0.40
N LEU A 19 -65.11 -2.36 0.52
CA LEU A 19 -64.29 -1.15 0.56
C LEU A 19 -63.34 -1.15 1.78
N GLU A 20 -63.82 -1.51 2.95
CA GLU A 20 -62.96 -1.64 4.14
C GLU A 20 -61.86 -2.69 3.96
N LYS A 21 -62.21 -3.84 3.38
CA LYS A 21 -61.20 -4.88 3.07
C LYS A 21 -60.17 -4.38 2.06
N LEU A 22 -60.59 -3.64 1.04
CA LEU A 22 -59.71 -3.06 0.03
C LEU A 22 -58.75 -2.09 0.68
N HIS A 23 -59.23 -1.15 1.49
CA HIS A 23 -58.36 -0.20 2.20
C HIS A 23 -57.37 -0.89 3.16
N GLN A 24 -57.81 -1.99 3.84
CA GLN A 24 -56.92 -2.77 4.68
C GLN A 24 -55.79 -3.45 3.86
N GLN A 25 -56.13 -3.96 2.69
CA GLN A 25 -55.15 -4.60 1.80
C GLN A 25 -54.17 -3.59 1.20
N GLU A 26 -54.65 -2.41 0.80
CA GLU A 26 -53.81 -1.34 0.32
C GLU A 26 -52.84 -0.84 1.40
N ALA A 27 -53.28 -0.68 2.62
CA ALA A 27 -52.44 -0.30 3.74
C ALA A 27 -51.38 -1.37 4.06
N ALA A 28 -51.75 -2.64 4.00
CA ALA A 28 -50.84 -3.76 4.20
C ALA A 28 -49.81 -3.85 3.08
N LEU A 29 -50.22 -3.62 1.84
CA LEU A 29 -49.30 -3.59 0.70
C LEU A 29 -48.28 -2.46 0.81
N ALA A 30 -48.73 -1.25 1.14
CA ALA A 30 -47.85 -0.10 1.35
C ALA A 30 -46.81 -0.35 2.47
N ALA A 31 -47.23 -0.96 3.58
CA ALA A 31 -46.34 -1.33 4.67
C ALA A 31 -45.31 -2.39 4.23
N ALA A 32 -45.72 -3.38 3.44
CA ALA A 32 -44.83 -4.42 2.91
C ALA A 32 -43.81 -3.83 1.92
N GLU A 33 -44.23 -2.92 1.04
CA GLU A 33 -43.34 -2.20 0.13
C GLU A 33 -42.29 -1.37 0.87
N GLN A 34 -42.70 -0.66 1.92
CA GLN A 34 -41.77 0.11 2.76
C GLN A 34 -40.74 -0.78 3.46
N THR A 35 -41.19 -1.93 3.98
CA THR A 35 -40.31 -2.91 4.62
C THR A 35 -39.32 -3.50 3.63
N LEU A 36 -39.77 -3.84 2.43
CA LEU A 36 -38.91 -4.36 1.36
C LEU A 36 -37.84 -3.34 0.96
N LYS A 37 -38.21 -2.07 0.80
CA LYS A 37 -37.28 -0.99 0.50
C LYS A 37 -36.21 -0.84 1.58
N GLN A 38 -36.61 -0.93 2.84
CA GLN A 38 -35.70 -0.82 3.98
C GLN A 38 -34.72 -2.01 4.06
N LEU A 39 -35.21 -3.22 3.80
CA LEU A 39 -34.39 -4.43 3.74
C LEU A 39 -33.37 -4.35 2.59
N THR A 40 -33.77 -3.86 1.44
CA THR A 40 -32.88 -3.71 0.27
C THR A 40 -31.76 -2.69 0.53
N GLU A 41 -32.09 -1.57 1.18
CA GLU A 41 -31.11 -0.55 1.57
C GLU A 41 -30.10 -1.10 2.60
N ASN A 42 -30.59 -1.78 3.62
CA ASN A 42 -29.76 -2.43 4.64
C ASN A 42 -28.83 -3.50 4.03
N GLN A 43 -29.34 -4.27 3.08
CA GLN A 43 -28.56 -5.30 2.40
C GLN A 43 -27.44 -4.68 1.55
N LYS A 44 -27.72 -3.56 0.88
CA LYS A 44 -26.73 -2.81 0.12
C LYS A 44 -25.63 -2.26 1.03
N THR A 45 -26.00 -1.62 2.13
CA THR A 45 -25.04 -1.08 3.11
C THR A 45 -24.12 -2.17 3.67
N LEU A 46 -24.67 -3.33 4.04
CA LEU A 46 -23.89 -4.47 4.50
C LEU A 46 -22.93 -5.02 3.44
N MET A 47 -23.35 -5.00 2.18
CA MET A 47 -22.52 -5.46 1.05
C MET A 47 -21.35 -4.50 0.82
N ASP A 48 -21.61 -3.18 0.87
CA ASP A 48 -20.58 -2.15 0.71
C ASP A 48 -19.56 -2.21 1.86
N GLU A 49 -20.01 -2.31 3.12
CA GLU A 49 -19.10 -2.47 4.27
C GLU A 49 -18.23 -3.73 4.20
N THR A 50 -18.78 -4.85 3.73
CA THR A 50 -18.02 -6.09 3.58
C THR A 50 -16.98 -5.99 2.46
N THR A 51 -17.31 -5.28 1.39
CA THR A 51 -16.40 -5.05 0.25
C THR A 51 -15.25 -4.13 0.65
N GLU A 52 -15.52 -3.04 1.37
CA GLU A 52 -14.49 -2.14 1.90
C GLU A 52 -13.55 -2.83 2.89
N LYS A 53 -14.09 -3.60 3.84
CA LYS A 53 -13.30 -4.38 4.79
C LYS A 53 -12.41 -5.42 4.10
N ARG A 54 -12.90 -6.05 3.05
CA ARG A 54 -12.15 -7.00 2.24
C ARG A 54 -11.00 -6.30 1.49
N ALA A 55 -11.28 -5.17 0.85
CA ALA A 55 -10.28 -4.38 0.13
C ALA A 55 -9.20 -3.82 1.08
N ALA A 56 -9.58 -3.34 2.27
CA ALA A 56 -8.65 -2.89 3.29
C ALA A 56 -7.74 -4.02 3.79
N ARG A 57 -8.31 -5.21 4.03
CA ARG A 57 -7.55 -6.39 4.45
C ARG A 57 -6.57 -6.88 3.38
N GLU A 58 -6.97 -6.82 2.12
CA GLU A 58 -6.12 -7.18 0.99
C GLU A 58 -4.96 -6.19 0.80
N ARG A 59 -5.21 -4.89 0.99
CA ARG A 59 -4.16 -3.85 0.98
C ARG A 59 -3.17 -4.06 2.11
N ALA A 60 -3.65 -4.25 3.35
CA ALA A 60 -2.80 -4.49 4.50
C ALA A 60 -1.93 -5.75 4.32
N PHE A 61 -2.51 -6.83 3.80
CA PHE A 61 -1.78 -8.06 3.48
C PHE A 61 -0.71 -7.84 2.40
N LYS A 62 -1.02 -7.09 1.34
CA LYS A 62 -0.03 -6.74 0.30
C LYS A 62 1.08 -5.86 0.85
N GLU A 63 0.77 -4.89 1.72
CA GLU A 63 1.79 -4.07 2.37
C GLU A 63 2.72 -4.93 3.23
N GLU A 64 2.20 -5.82 4.06
CA GLU A 64 3.00 -6.72 4.87
C GLU A 64 3.87 -7.67 4.01
N LEU A 65 3.31 -8.17 2.90
CA LEU A 65 4.01 -9.05 1.96
C LEU A 65 5.20 -8.38 1.27
N TYR A 66 5.15 -7.06 1.08
CA TYR A 66 6.13 -6.29 0.32
C TYR A 66 7.11 -5.50 1.18
N ARG A 67 6.99 -5.55 2.51
CA ARG A 67 7.93 -4.89 3.42
C ARG A 67 9.01 -5.86 3.93
N ASP A 68 10.21 -5.32 4.11
CA ASP A 68 11.28 -5.99 4.84
C ASP A 68 11.01 -5.87 6.34
N SER A 69 10.96 -6.99 7.04
CA SER A 69 10.58 -7.05 8.45
C SER A 69 11.58 -6.38 9.40
N LEU A 70 12.85 -6.27 8.99
CA LEU A 70 13.88 -5.64 9.80
C LEU A 70 13.86 -4.12 9.67
N THR A 71 13.81 -3.62 8.43
CA THR A 71 14.06 -2.22 8.11
C THR A 71 12.78 -1.42 7.83
N GLY A 72 11.68 -2.10 7.45
CA GLY A 72 10.45 -1.48 6.99
C GLY A 72 10.51 -0.91 5.57
N ALA A 73 11.67 -0.96 4.90
CA ALA A 73 11.79 -0.67 3.47
C ALA A 73 10.98 -1.67 2.64
N TYR A 74 10.74 -1.41 1.37
CA TYR A 74 10.22 -2.46 0.51
C TYR A 74 11.23 -3.60 0.39
N ASN A 75 10.75 -4.82 0.19
CA ASN A 75 11.60 -5.98 0.00
C ASN A 75 11.88 -6.25 -1.50
N ARG A 76 12.81 -7.18 -1.78
CA ARG A 76 13.14 -7.60 -3.15
C ARG A 76 11.94 -8.11 -3.93
N ARG A 77 10.97 -8.75 -3.26
CA ARG A 77 9.77 -9.24 -3.91
C ARG A 77 8.93 -8.09 -4.51
N TYR A 78 8.83 -6.97 -3.81
CA TYR A 78 8.17 -5.77 -4.33
C TYR A 78 8.84 -5.26 -5.61
N TYR A 79 10.18 -5.26 -5.64
CA TYR A 79 10.92 -4.93 -6.85
C TYR A 79 10.55 -5.86 -8.02
N GLU A 80 10.64 -7.17 -7.83
CA GLU A 80 10.42 -8.16 -8.90
C GLU A 80 8.97 -8.18 -9.42
N GLU A 81 7.99 -8.03 -8.54
CA GLU A 81 6.58 -8.17 -8.90
C GLU A 81 5.95 -6.85 -9.38
N VAL A 82 6.39 -5.71 -8.85
CA VAL A 82 5.76 -4.39 -9.06
C VAL A 82 6.68 -3.43 -9.80
N VAL A 83 7.84 -3.09 -9.20
CA VAL A 83 8.70 -1.99 -9.66
C VAL A 83 9.28 -2.27 -11.04
N ARG A 84 9.86 -3.45 -11.22
CA ARG A 84 10.49 -3.90 -12.46
C ARG A 84 9.58 -3.79 -13.70
N LYS A 85 8.26 -3.93 -13.50
CA LYS A 85 7.26 -3.99 -14.58
C LYS A 85 6.55 -2.68 -14.86
N SER A 86 6.57 -1.74 -13.90
CA SER A 86 5.62 -0.63 -13.87
C SER A 86 6.26 0.75 -13.90
N ILE A 87 7.58 0.86 -13.75
CA ILE A 87 8.24 2.16 -13.62
C ILE A 87 8.64 2.70 -14.99
N GLY A 88 8.23 3.96 -15.22
CA GLY A 88 8.69 4.80 -16.31
C GLY A 88 10.09 5.38 -16.01
N PRO A 89 10.49 6.45 -16.74
CA PRO A 89 11.78 7.09 -16.51
C PRO A 89 11.98 7.48 -15.05
N ALA A 90 13.10 7.06 -14.46
CA ALA A 90 13.40 7.27 -13.06
C ALA A 90 14.92 7.38 -12.83
N GLY A 91 15.30 8.06 -11.76
CA GLY A 91 16.63 7.89 -11.20
C GLY A 91 16.69 6.55 -10.46
N ILE A 92 17.68 5.76 -10.78
CA ILE A 92 17.94 4.47 -10.14
C ILE A 92 19.28 4.57 -9.44
N ALA A 93 19.33 4.18 -8.16
CA ALA A 93 20.59 4.08 -7.44
C ALA A 93 20.64 2.78 -6.63
N LEU A 94 21.82 2.19 -6.60
CA LEU A 94 22.17 1.12 -5.69
C LEU A 94 23.03 1.67 -4.57
N LEU A 95 22.73 1.23 -3.36
CA LEU A 95 23.45 1.61 -2.15
C LEU A 95 23.83 0.32 -1.42
N ASP A 96 25.04 0.30 -0.94
CA ASP A 96 25.59 -0.81 -0.14
C ASP A 96 26.16 -0.28 1.16
N VAL A 97 25.98 -1.01 2.26
CA VAL A 97 26.51 -0.60 3.57
C VAL A 97 27.94 -1.09 3.69
N ASP A 98 28.89 -0.16 3.60
CA ASP A 98 30.32 -0.45 3.67
C ASP A 98 30.69 -1.18 4.97
N ASP A 99 31.58 -2.16 4.86
CA ASP A 99 32.11 -2.93 5.99
C ASP A 99 31.04 -3.64 6.84
N PHE A 100 29.85 -3.92 6.28
CA PHE A 100 28.74 -4.52 7.00
C PHE A 100 29.10 -5.88 7.61
N LYS A 101 29.84 -6.70 6.88
CA LYS A 101 30.34 -7.99 7.38
C LYS A 101 31.31 -7.80 8.55
N ILE A 102 32.23 -6.84 8.45
CA ILE A 102 33.18 -6.52 9.53
C ILE A 102 32.43 -6.07 10.79
N CYS A 103 31.38 -5.25 10.62
CA CYS A 103 30.50 -4.85 11.71
C CYS A 103 29.84 -6.07 12.40
N ASN A 104 29.28 -7.01 11.62
CA ASN A 104 28.70 -8.24 12.17
C ASN A 104 29.72 -9.10 12.89
N ASP A 105 30.91 -9.29 12.32
CA ASP A 105 31.97 -10.12 12.90
C ASP A 105 32.54 -9.50 14.18
N ALA A 106 32.65 -8.19 14.26
CA ALA A 106 33.20 -7.48 15.41
C ALA A 106 32.19 -7.25 16.55
N TYR A 107 30.92 -6.95 16.23
CA TYR A 107 29.91 -6.49 17.19
C TYR A 107 28.66 -7.38 17.24
N GLY A 108 28.60 -8.42 16.42
CA GLY A 108 27.49 -9.37 16.33
C GLY A 108 26.32 -8.89 15.45
N HIS A 109 25.45 -9.79 15.05
CA HIS A 109 24.35 -9.55 14.12
C HIS A 109 23.37 -8.46 14.62
N TYR A 110 23.21 -8.32 15.95
CA TYR A 110 22.36 -7.26 16.46
C TYR A 110 22.89 -5.85 16.13
N ALA A 111 24.20 -5.65 16.16
CA ALA A 111 24.83 -4.41 15.74
C ALA A 111 24.62 -4.14 14.24
N GLY A 112 24.76 -5.17 13.40
CA GLY A 112 24.45 -5.09 11.98
C GLY A 112 22.97 -4.76 11.72
N ASP A 113 22.05 -5.35 12.45
CA ASP A 113 20.62 -5.04 12.36
C ASP A 113 20.34 -3.56 12.70
N MET A 114 21.01 -3.03 13.74
CA MET A 114 20.91 -1.62 14.12
C MET A 114 21.54 -0.70 13.06
N ALA A 115 22.64 -1.12 12.43
CA ALA A 115 23.28 -0.39 11.34
C ALA A 115 22.34 -0.30 10.13
N LEU A 116 21.73 -1.40 9.70
CA LEU A 116 20.74 -1.44 8.61
C LEU A 116 19.52 -0.56 8.88
N LYS A 117 18.98 -0.62 10.09
CA LYS A 117 17.87 0.26 10.51
C LYS A 117 18.27 1.73 10.48
N THR A 118 19.50 2.04 10.88
CA THR A 118 20.01 3.41 10.89
C THR A 118 20.23 3.91 9.47
N ALA A 119 20.86 3.12 8.60
CA ALA A 119 21.02 3.42 7.18
C ALA A 119 19.66 3.66 6.50
N THR A 120 18.71 2.77 6.71
CA THR A 120 17.36 2.91 6.18
C THR A 120 16.70 4.24 6.59
N LYS A 121 16.75 4.59 7.86
CA LYS A 121 16.19 5.87 8.36
C LYS A 121 16.90 7.08 7.78
N ALA A 122 18.22 7.04 7.65
CA ALA A 122 19.00 8.11 7.04
C ALA A 122 18.58 8.32 5.58
N ILE A 123 18.50 7.25 4.78
CA ILE A 123 18.05 7.31 3.39
C ILE A 123 16.60 7.85 3.31
N GLN A 124 15.69 7.29 4.11
CA GLN A 124 14.27 7.68 4.12
C GLN A 124 14.08 9.16 4.49
N SER A 125 14.93 9.74 5.34
CA SER A 125 14.86 11.17 5.67
C SER A 125 15.22 12.11 4.51
N CYS A 126 15.86 11.59 3.47
CA CYS A 126 16.30 12.35 2.29
C CYS A 126 15.37 12.18 1.08
N ILE A 127 14.42 11.26 1.12
CA ILE A 127 13.56 10.92 -0.01
C ILE A 127 12.11 11.31 0.24
N ARG A 128 11.31 11.38 -0.83
CA ARG A 128 9.88 11.71 -0.79
C ARG A 128 9.05 10.46 -0.60
N GLU A 129 7.78 10.62 -0.24
CA GLU A 129 6.81 9.53 -0.15
C GLU A 129 6.60 8.79 -1.50
N SER A 130 6.79 9.50 -2.62
CA SER A 130 6.74 8.93 -3.97
C SER A 130 7.96 8.11 -4.35
N ASP A 131 9.07 8.27 -3.64
CA ASP A 131 10.32 7.56 -3.91
C ASP A 131 10.31 6.20 -3.23
N LEU A 132 10.97 5.22 -3.84
CA LEU A 132 10.92 3.84 -3.38
C LEU A 132 12.29 3.41 -2.88
N LEU A 133 12.36 3.06 -1.59
CA LEU A 133 13.54 2.40 -1.02
C LEU A 133 13.24 0.92 -0.85
N ILE A 134 14.07 0.10 -1.46
CA ILE A 134 13.93 -1.36 -1.51
C ILE A 134 15.19 -1.99 -0.92
N ARG A 135 15.05 -2.84 0.09
CA ARG A 135 16.14 -3.71 0.52
C ARG A 135 16.24 -4.88 -0.45
N TYR A 136 17.26 -4.85 -1.30
CA TYR A 136 17.43 -5.80 -2.40
C TYR A 136 18.19 -7.06 -1.97
N GLY A 137 19.17 -6.90 -1.08
CA GLY A 137 20.01 -7.95 -0.52
C GLY A 137 20.18 -7.84 0.99
N GLY A 138 21.20 -8.44 1.54
CA GLY A 138 21.55 -8.38 2.96
C GLY A 138 21.75 -6.92 3.44
N ASP A 139 22.67 -6.24 2.80
CA ASP A 139 23.15 -4.89 3.03
C ASP A 139 22.94 -3.98 1.82
N GLU A 140 22.41 -4.52 0.72
CA GLU A 140 22.17 -3.85 -0.53
C GLU A 140 20.77 -3.21 -0.56
N PHE A 141 20.70 -1.93 -0.94
CA PHE A 141 19.46 -1.20 -1.15
C PHE A 141 19.36 -0.69 -2.59
N LEU A 142 18.17 -0.75 -3.14
CA LEU A 142 17.80 -0.13 -4.42
C LEU A 142 16.91 1.07 -4.14
N LEU A 143 17.31 2.22 -4.64
CA LEU A 143 16.55 3.46 -4.58
C LEU A 143 16.00 3.77 -5.96
N VAL A 144 14.70 4.04 -6.04
CA VAL A 144 14.02 4.44 -7.27
C VAL A 144 13.37 5.80 -7.03
N LEU A 145 13.74 6.78 -7.84
CA LEU A 145 13.32 8.16 -7.76
C LEU A 145 12.51 8.53 -9.02
N PRO A 146 11.18 8.33 -9.01
CA PRO A 146 10.34 8.68 -10.14
C PRO A 146 10.42 10.18 -10.44
N VAL A 147 10.52 10.53 -11.71
CA VAL A 147 10.48 11.93 -12.17
C VAL A 147 11.57 12.81 -11.53
N ILE A 148 12.80 12.30 -11.41
CA ILE A 148 13.95 13.13 -11.00
C ILE A 148 14.66 13.68 -12.25
N PRO A 149 14.94 15.00 -12.35
CA PRO A 149 15.82 15.53 -13.38
C PRO A 149 17.24 14.98 -13.20
N GLY A 150 17.92 14.69 -14.32
CA GLY A 150 19.27 14.08 -14.30
C GLY A 150 20.28 14.84 -13.46
N ASP A 151 20.27 16.16 -13.57
CA ASP A 151 21.17 17.08 -12.84
C ASP A 151 20.96 17.03 -11.31
N PHE A 152 19.79 16.59 -10.85
CA PHE A 152 19.47 16.49 -9.43
C PHE A 152 19.80 15.13 -8.81
N LEU A 153 19.98 14.09 -9.62
CA LEU A 153 20.27 12.74 -9.10
C LEU A 153 21.56 12.76 -8.28
N GLN A 154 22.64 13.27 -8.85
CA GLN A 154 23.93 13.33 -8.19
C GLN A 154 23.85 14.08 -6.84
N THR A 155 23.25 15.26 -6.83
CA THR A 155 23.05 16.05 -5.60
C THR A 155 22.23 15.28 -4.55
N LYS A 156 21.22 14.53 -4.98
CA LYS A 156 20.41 13.70 -4.08
C LYS A 156 21.22 12.56 -3.47
N LEU A 157 22.05 11.89 -4.24
CA LEU A 157 22.89 10.79 -3.76
C LEU A 157 23.98 11.31 -2.79
N GLU A 158 24.59 12.45 -3.07
CA GLU A 158 25.53 13.11 -2.17
C GLU A 158 24.89 13.53 -0.85
N GLN A 159 23.65 14.02 -0.89
CA GLN A 159 22.85 14.31 0.31
C GLN A 159 22.64 13.06 1.16
N ILE A 160 22.24 11.96 0.53
CA ILE A 160 22.00 10.68 1.22
C ILE A 160 23.28 10.18 1.86
N HIS A 161 24.41 10.19 1.12
CA HIS A 161 25.72 9.79 1.64
C HIS A 161 26.11 10.62 2.87
N THR A 162 26.00 11.94 2.79
CA THR A 162 26.32 12.85 3.89
C THR A 162 25.47 12.57 5.13
N VAL A 163 24.14 12.43 4.96
CA VAL A 163 23.22 12.18 6.09
C VAL A 163 23.48 10.81 6.71
N ALA A 164 23.82 9.79 5.91
CA ALA A 164 24.16 8.48 6.41
C ALA A 164 25.45 8.51 7.27
N GLN A 165 26.49 9.21 6.82
CA GLN A 165 27.75 9.36 7.57
C GLN A 165 27.55 10.11 8.91
N MET A 166 26.59 11.02 8.98
CA MET A 166 26.26 11.74 10.21
C MET A 166 25.42 10.91 11.18
N ALA A 167 24.78 9.84 10.70
CA ALA A 167 23.91 9.01 11.49
C ALA A 167 24.70 8.19 12.53
N SER A 168 24.22 8.18 13.76
CA SER A 168 24.80 7.43 14.87
C SER A 168 24.01 6.14 15.07
N VAL A 169 24.69 5.00 15.12
CA VAL A 169 24.07 3.69 15.39
C VAL A 169 23.79 3.60 16.89
N PRO A 170 22.51 3.45 17.31
CA PRO A 170 22.13 3.35 18.72
C PRO A 170 22.86 2.20 19.43
N GLY A 171 23.52 2.52 20.56
CA GLY A 171 24.33 1.56 21.34
C GLY A 171 25.77 1.39 20.82
N TYR A 172 26.10 1.98 19.66
CA TYR A 172 27.42 1.85 19.01
C TYR A 172 27.90 3.20 18.48
N SER A 173 28.04 4.19 19.36
CA SER A 173 28.32 5.59 19.01
C SER A 173 29.64 5.84 18.27
N HIS A 174 30.59 4.90 18.34
CA HIS A 174 31.85 4.91 17.61
C HIS A 174 31.75 4.30 16.21
N PHE A 175 30.66 3.60 15.91
CA PHE A 175 30.41 3.05 14.57
C PHE A 175 29.62 4.07 13.72
N ARG A 176 30.16 4.40 12.54
CA ARG A 176 29.55 5.31 11.58
C ARG A 176 29.08 4.52 10.38
N ILE A 177 27.91 4.89 9.88
CA ILE A 177 27.39 4.32 8.62
C ILE A 177 28.16 4.97 7.47
N SER A 178 28.73 4.15 6.60
CA SER A 178 29.19 4.55 5.28
C SER A 178 28.40 3.80 4.22
N LEU A 179 28.18 4.44 3.09
CA LEU A 179 27.42 3.88 1.98
C LEU A 179 28.21 4.03 0.68
N SER A 180 28.46 2.95 -0.01
CA SER A 180 28.83 2.97 -1.42
C SER A 180 27.58 3.18 -2.27
N ILE A 181 27.58 4.23 -3.10
CA ILE A 181 26.38 4.63 -3.86
C ILE A 181 26.74 4.79 -5.34
N GLY A 182 26.04 4.06 -6.21
CA GLY A 182 26.07 4.23 -7.66
C GLY A 182 24.69 4.52 -8.22
N GLY A 183 24.56 5.50 -9.12
CA GLY A 183 23.26 5.85 -9.68
C GLY A 183 23.27 6.20 -11.16
N THR A 184 22.15 6.01 -11.83
CA THR A 184 21.93 6.35 -13.24
C THR A 184 20.49 6.80 -13.49
N ILE A 185 20.26 7.45 -14.61
CA ILE A 185 18.89 7.76 -15.08
C ILE A 185 18.43 6.66 -16.04
N GLN A 186 17.34 6.02 -15.68
CA GLN A 186 16.65 5.10 -16.57
C GLN A 186 15.77 5.85 -17.56
N SER A 187 15.88 5.51 -18.83
CA SER A 187 14.98 5.97 -19.90
C SER A 187 13.87 4.93 -20.16
N LEU A 188 12.82 5.34 -20.90
CA LEU A 188 11.77 4.40 -21.35
C LEU A 188 12.30 3.28 -22.24
N ALA A 189 13.45 3.46 -22.88
CA ALA A 189 14.05 2.49 -23.76
C ALA A 189 14.88 1.42 -23.02
N ASP A 190 15.25 1.67 -21.77
CA ASP A 190 16.15 0.80 -20.99
C ASP A 190 15.36 0.06 -19.90
N PRO A 191 15.06 -1.23 -20.11
CA PRO A 191 14.39 -2.02 -19.08
C PRO A 191 15.29 -2.15 -17.82
N MET A 192 14.68 -2.22 -16.66
CA MET A 192 15.37 -2.39 -15.35
C MET A 192 16.33 -3.58 -15.32
N ASP A 193 16.07 -4.59 -16.14
CA ASP A 193 16.89 -5.79 -16.30
C ASP A 193 18.30 -5.50 -16.86
N ASN A 194 18.43 -4.41 -17.61
CA ASN A 194 19.70 -3.98 -18.18
C ASN A 194 20.48 -3.03 -17.24
N ILE A 195 19.83 -2.51 -16.21
CA ILE A 195 20.40 -1.49 -15.32
C ILE A 195 20.81 -2.10 -13.98
N VAL A 196 19.88 -2.73 -13.29
CA VAL A 196 20.09 -3.18 -11.90
C VAL A 196 21.16 -4.29 -11.78
N PRO A 197 21.17 -5.36 -12.57
CA PRO A 197 22.18 -6.40 -12.45
C PRO A 197 23.61 -5.93 -12.72
N PRO A 198 23.92 -5.11 -13.74
CA PRO A 198 25.25 -4.54 -13.92
C PRO A 198 25.70 -3.68 -12.75
N MET A 199 24.84 -2.80 -12.25
CA MET A 199 25.14 -1.92 -11.10
C MET A 199 25.47 -2.73 -9.84
N LEU A 200 24.71 -3.80 -9.55
CA LEU A 200 25.03 -4.72 -8.45
C LEU A 200 26.40 -5.38 -8.60
N SER A 201 26.77 -5.74 -9.84
CA SER A 201 28.09 -6.33 -10.10
C SER A 201 29.24 -5.35 -9.91
N GLU A 202 29.01 -4.06 -10.13
CA GLU A 202 30.03 -3.01 -9.95
C GLU A 202 30.23 -2.66 -8.48
N ILE A 203 29.16 -2.46 -7.72
CA ILE A 203 29.22 -2.14 -6.29
C ILE A 203 29.94 -3.26 -5.52
N ARG A 204 29.60 -4.51 -5.78
CA ARG A 204 30.26 -5.67 -5.14
C ARG A 204 31.75 -5.85 -5.45
N LYS A 205 32.27 -5.15 -6.46
CA LYS A 205 33.72 -5.15 -6.75
C LYS A 205 34.48 -4.10 -5.95
N CYS A 206 33.78 -3.17 -5.33
CA CYS A 206 34.38 -2.13 -4.52
C CYS A 206 34.52 -2.53 -3.03
N GLU A 207 33.95 -3.65 -2.63
CA GLU A 207 34.18 -4.33 -1.34
C GLU A 207 35.47 -5.18 -1.38
#